data_91663ef9daa3656c7e93a803220f9781
#
_entry.id   91663ef9daa3656c7e93a803220f9781
#
_cell.length_a   1.000
_cell.length_b   1.000
_cell.length_c   1.000
_cell.angle_alpha   90.00
_cell.angle_beta   90.00
_cell.angle_gamma   90.00
#
_symmetry.space_group_name_H-M   'P 1'
#
loop_
_entity.id
_entity.type
_entity.pdbx_description
1 polymer ?
#
loop_
_entity_poly.entity_id
_entity_poly.type
_entity_poly.pdbx_seq_one_letter_code
_entity_poly.pdbx_strand_id
1 'polypeptide(L)'
;MGGAFVAIANDGSALFYNPAGIAFQKGTRLQMDSLGVVGLFRFFPSSTPPGTIVPEKGYNLNVKPKLIPVASMYLTKSMSQRMTFGFAMFAPFGLSANATSFRDSDPKNLKYVGRFSGTRAALQSFWFQPTMAYRITDNSAIAVGIAMVHTHLFIEQSILNPLDDGTVFGEKLAPIVFPGQPDNPAGKAIARLLPEGRSRLAGTSNSPGYNVGYLWKHEKSKTNFGLMWRSAVVHHLSGKASFAFTTGYPLEAFVGKDKIPSLFPTQSIKGSFVTPGTWSVGFSNSAFWHSTISAQLDFQDYRRFKDVPVNFSLTQSTGQDVNGNTVVTTLATPAELRLKFQLENSYIARVGFEKQMGEKMTVRAGYIFDHSPVKDASVGPLFPDSSRNNFTFGVSRMVMGNKEISFFYQAMKFLNRTTNVADNNNIFTNGEYQNFAHLFGFGLRIHLGEFAHPFDR
;
A
#
# COMPACT_ATOMS: atom_id res chain seq x y z
N MET A 1 13.10 3.18 -17.81
CA MET A 1 13.75 1.86 -17.75
C MET A 1 12.94 0.84 -16.92
N GLY A 2 11.67 1.08 -16.61
CA GLY A 2 10.86 0.14 -15.85
C GLY A 2 11.38 -0.20 -14.44
N GLY A 3 12.30 0.61 -13.88
CA GLY A 3 12.94 0.30 -12.61
C GLY A 3 13.91 -0.90 -12.66
N ALA A 4 14.34 -1.38 -13.84
CA ALA A 4 15.42 -2.33 -14.00
C ALA A 4 16.76 -1.65 -13.69
N PHE A 5 17.02 -1.35 -12.41
CA PHE A 5 18.05 -0.40 -12.01
C PHE A 5 19.07 -0.96 -10.98
N VAL A 6 18.82 -2.15 -10.44
CA VAL A 6 19.68 -2.74 -9.39
C VAL A 6 21.13 -2.94 -9.82
N ALA A 7 21.39 -3.18 -11.13
CA ALA A 7 22.74 -3.33 -11.69
C ALA A 7 23.29 -2.03 -12.29
N ILE A 8 22.48 -0.99 -12.44
CA ILE A 8 22.92 0.32 -12.96
C ILE A 8 23.27 1.24 -11.78
N ALA A 9 22.33 1.52 -10.91
CA ALA A 9 22.43 2.21 -9.63
C ALA A 9 23.37 3.43 -9.64
N ASN A 10 23.28 4.28 -10.68
CA ASN A 10 24.25 5.34 -10.96
C ASN A 10 23.78 6.75 -10.55
N ASP A 11 22.62 6.87 -9.91
CA ASP A 11 22.07 8.13 -9.42
C ASP A 11 21.64 8.05 -7.93
N GLY A 12 21.04 9.10 -7.37
CA GLY A 12 20.61 9.16 -5.97
C GLY A 12 19.58 8.10 -5.61
N SER A 13 18.71 7.71 -6.54
CA SER A 13 17.72 6.65 -6.33
C SER A 13 18.34 5.25 -6.14
N ALA A 14 19.65 5.11 -6.37
CA ALA A 14 20.41 3.92 -5.97
C ALA A 14 20.18 3.58 -4.49
N LEU A 15 20.01 4.56 -3.61
CA LEU A 15 19.67 4.34 -2.20
C LEU A 15 18.40 3.49 -2.01
N PHE A 16 17.48 3.53 -2.97
CA PHE A 16 16.30 2.69 -3.01
C PHE A 16 16.55 1.36 -3.74
N TYR A 17 17.15 1.38 -4.95
CA TYR A 17 17.25 0.20 -5.82
C TYR A 17 18.42 -0.71 -5.48
N ASN A 18 19.61 -0.14 -5.25
CA ASN A 18 20.81 -0.85 -4.80
C ASN A 18 21.80 0.15 -4.19
N PRO A 19 21.85 0.25 -2.86
CA PRO A 19 22.64 1.26 -2.18
C PRO A 19 24.14 1.18 -2.47
N ALA A 20 24.67 0.04 -2.90
CA ALA A 20 26.08 -0.08 -3.27
C ALA A 20 26.47 0.83 -4.45
N GLY A 21 25.50 1.21 -5.27
CA GLY A 21 25.75 2.08 -6.43
C GLY A 21 26.28 3.45 -6.07
N ILE A 22 25.96 3.99 -4.87
CA ILE A 22 26.45 5.32 -4.47
C ILE A 22 27.96 5.33 -4.19
N ALA A 23 28.60 4.17 -3.94
CA ALA A 23 30.05 4.09 -3.74
C ALA A 23 30.86 4.51 -4.98
N PHE A 24 30.27 4.49 -6.16
CA PHE A 24 30.87 4.93 -7.42
C PHE A 24 30.53 6.38 -7.79
N GLN A 25 29.76 7.08 -6.96
CA GLN A 25 29.42 8.48 -7.19
C GLN A 25 30.48 9.38 -6.55
N LYS A 26 30.76 10.48 -7.23
CA LYS A 26 31.71 11.50 -6.75
C LYS A 26 30.96 12.76 -6.32
N GLY A 27 31.55 13.49 -5.38
CA GLY A 27 31.04 14.77 -4.91
C GLY A 27 29.78 14.67 -4.08
N THR A 28 29.00 15.74 -4.03
CA THR A 28 27.70 15.82 -3.37
C THR A 28 26.60 15.91 -4.38
N ARG A 29 25.56 15.10 -4.24
CA ARG A 29 24.42 15.07 -5.18
C ARG A 29 23.12 15.10 -4.40
N LEU A 30 22.20 15.90 -4.86
CA LEU A 30 20.82 15.96 -4.40
C LEU A 30 19.90 15.54 -5.54
N GLN A 31 18.99 14.63 -5.27
CA GLN A 31 17.93 14.25 -6.20
C GLN A 31 16.58 14.33 -5.49
N MET A 32 15.61 14.92 -6.16
CA MET A 32 14.22 15.01 -5.71
C MET A 32 13.32 14.53 -6.84
N ASP A 33 12.44 13.59 -6.51
CA ASP A 33 11.50 13.03 -7.47
C ASP A 33 10.07 13.19 -6.94
N SER A 34 9.14 13.50 -7.83
CA SER A 34 7.71 13.48 -7.57
C SER A 34 7.02 12.51 -8.52
N LEU A 35 6.09 11.75 -8.00
CA LEU A 35 5.27 10.78 -8.71
C LEU A 35 3.80 11.11 -8.50
N GLY A 36 3.03 11.21 -9.57
CA GLY A 36 1.58 11.26 -9.55
C GLY A 36 1.00 9.94 -10.01
N VAL A 37 0.08 9.38 -9.21
CA VAL A 37 -0.64 8.15 -9.53
C VAL A 37 -2.11 8.47 -9.74
N VAL A 38 -2.67 8.05 -10.87
CA VAL A 38 -4.10 8.15 -11.19
C VAL A 38 -4.62 6.77 -11.51
N GLY A 39 -5.37 6.19 -10.58
CA GLY A 39 -5.98 4.87 -10.73
C GLY A 39 -7.40 4.95 -11.31
N LEU A 40 -7.70 4.06 -12.24
CA LEU A 40 -9.00 3.84 -12.86
C LEU A 40 -9.46 2.44 -12.44
N PHE A 41 -10.29 2.35 -11.40
CA PHE A 41 -10.76 1.08 -10.85
C PHE A 41 -12.22 0.89 -11.19
N ARG A 42 -12.54 -0.28 -11.75
CA ARG A 42 -13.89 -0.70 -12.11
C ARG A 42 -14.17 -2.07 -11.49
N PHE A 43 -15.31 -2.17 -10.85
CA PHE A 43 -15.81 -3.42 -10.29
C PHE A 43 -17.22 -3.68 -10.79
N PHE A 44 -17.45 -4.86 -11.33
CA PHE A 44 -18.72 -5.35 -11.82
C PHE A 44 -19.15 -6.53 -10.94
N PRO A 45 -20.04 -6.31 -9.95
CA PRO A 45 -20.42 -7.37 -9.04
C PRO A 45 -21.15 -8.49 -9.79
N SER A 46 -20.85 -9.73 -9.38
CA SER A 46 -21.61 -10.89 -9.82
C SER A 46 -23.03 -10.87 -9.25
N SER A 47 -23.94 -11.64 -9.87
CA SER A 47 -25.28 -11.87 -9.32
C SER A 47 -25.15 -12.47 -7.92
N THR A 48 -25.92 -11.95 -6.97
CA THR A 48 -26.00 -12.51 -5.62
C THR A 48 -26.74 -13.84 -5.62
N PRO A 49 -26.37 -14.78 -4.72
CA PRO A 49 -27.09 -16.03 -4.59
C PRO A 49 -28.61 -15.80 -4.30
N PRO A 50 -29.49 -16.67 -4.80
CA PRO A 50 -30.90 -16.61 -4.50
C PRO A 50 -31.15 -16.58 -2.98
N GLY A 51 -32.08 -15.75 -2.52
CA GLY A 51 -32.44 -15.64 -1.10
C GLY A 51 -31.70 -14.54 -0.31
N THR A 52 -30.73 -13.85 -0.92
CA THR A 52 -30.13 -12.66 -0.31
C THR A 52 -30.98 -11.43 -0.64
N ILE A 53 -31.13 -10.50 0.32
CA ILE A 53 -31.86 -9.22 0.17
C ILE A 53 -31.06 -8.22 -0.71
N VAL A 54 -29.95 -8.65 -1.27
CA VAL A 54 -29.09 -7.84 -2.12
C VAL A 54 -29.71 -7.74 -3.54
N PRO A 55 -29.81 -6.55 -4.13
CA PRO A 55 -30.33 -6.39 -5.51
C PRO A 55 -29.58 -7.30 -6.48
N GLU A 56 -30.30 -8.02 -7.33
CA GLU A 56 -29.79 -9.08 -8.22
C GLU A 56 -28.67 -8.66 -9.17
N LYS A 57 -28.52 -7.39 -9.42
CA LYS A 57 -27.35 -6.84 -10.16
C LYS A 57 -26.84 -5.63 -9.40
N GLY A 58 -25.75 -5.83 -8.72
CA GLY A 58 -25.01 -4.73 -8.11
C GLY A 58 -24.65 -3.68 -9.17
N TYR A 59 -24.55 -2.43 -8.74
CA TYR A 59 -24.14 -1.34 -9.62
C TYR A 59 -22.64 -1.46 -9.88
N ASN A 60 -22.26 -1.21 -11.12
CA ASN A 60 -20.86 -1.09 -11.50
C ASN A 60 -20.19 0.00 -10.67
N LEU A 61 -19.13 -0.35 -9.97
CA LEU A 61 -18.34 0.60 -9.20
C LEU A 61 -17.27 1.21 -10.12
N ASN A 62 -17.41 2.49 -10.42
CA ASN A 62 -16.36 3.27 -11.04
C ASN A 62 -15.81 4.24 -9.99
N VAL A 63 -14.60 3.99 -9.53
CA VAL A 63 -13.93 4.90 -8.59
C VAL A 63 -13.52 6.16 -9.34
N LYS A 64 -13.92 7.36 -8.85
CA LYS A 64 -13.49 8.62 -9.45
C LYS A 64 -11.97 8.74 -9.38
N PRO A 65 -11.29 8.99 -10.51
CA PRO A 65 -9.85 9.16 -10.53
C PRO A 65 -9.44 10.28 -9.57
N LYS A 66 -8.43 10.00 -8.75
CA LYS A 66 -7.82 10.99 -7.88
C LYS A 66 -6.32 10.93 -8.05
N LEU A 67 -5.69 12.10 -8.18
CA LEU A 67 -4.23 12.21 -8.18
C LEU A 67 -3.70 11.94 -6.77
N ILE A 68 -2.82 10.95 -6.66
CA ILE A 68 -2.11 10.62 -5.42
C ILE A 68 -0.66 11.04 -5.62
N PRO A 69 -0.20 12.13 -4.97
CA PRO A 69 1.19 12.56 -5.07
C PRO A 69 2.07 11.70 -4.14
N VAL A 70 3.24 11.31 -4.64
CA VAL A 70 4.31 10.66 -3.87
C VAL A 70 5.60 11.40 -4.15
N ALA A 71 6.37 11.71 -3.12
CA ALA A 71 7.66 12.37 -3.26
C ALA A 71 8.78 11.50 -2.69
N SER A 72 9.97 11.63 -3.25
CA SER A 72 11.20 11.05 -2.72
C SER A 72 12.35 12.03 -2.81
N MET A 73 13.32 11.88 -1.90
CA MET A 73 14.52 12.70 -1.84
C MET A 73 15.72 11.82 -1.53
N TYR A 74 16.81 12.09 -2.21
CA TYR A 74 18.07 11.37 -2.07
C TYR A 74 19.22 12.35 -2.00
N LEU A 75 20.06 12.20 -0.98
CA LEU A 75 21.29 12.96 -0.81
C LEU A 75 22.46 11.98 -0.75
N THR A 76 23.49 12.19 -1.53
CA THR A 76 24.72 11.40 -1.48
C THR A 76 25.93 12.31 -1.37
N LYS A 77 26.94 11.92 -0.59
CA LYS A 77 28.18 12.64 -0.41
C LYS A 77 29.34 11.68 -0.32
N SER A 78 30.29 11.79 -1.25
CA SER A 78 31.59 11.11 -1.14
C SER A 78 32.35 11.62 0.08
N MET A 79 32.71 10.72 0.98
CA MET A 79 33.51 11.03 2.18
C MET A 79 35.00 10.77 1.94
N SER A 80 35.31 9.80 1.07
CA SER A 80 36.66 9.47 0.61
C SER A 80 36.59 8.82 -0.78
N GLN A 81 37.71 8.42 -1.33
CA GLN A 81 37.76 7.68 -2.60
C GLN A 81 37.01 6.34 -2.57
N ARG A 82 36.81 5.74 -1.39
CA ARG A 82 36.18 4.43 -1.21
C ARG A 82 34.88 4.47 -0.41
N MET A 83 34.56 5.57 0.25
CA MET A 83 33.43 5.65 1.18
C MET A 83 32.48 6.78 0.81
N THR A 84 31.19 6.45 0.68
CA THR A 84 30.12 7.40 0.37
C THR A 84 29.01 7.25 1.39
N PHE A 85 28.57 8.37 1.95
CA PHE A 85 27.36 8.46 2.78
C PHE A 85 26.17 8.82 1.91
N GLY A 86 25.01 8.25 2.21
CA GLY A 86 23.73 8.58 1.62
C GLY A 86 22.63 8.75 2.64
N PHE A 87 21.66 9.59 2.31
CA PHE A 87 20.39 9.70 3.03
C PHE A 87 19.25 9.71 2.03
N ALA A 88 18.23 8.90 2.29
CA ALA A 88 17.06 8.81 1.45
C ALA A 88 15.76 8.95 2.26
N MET A 89 14.78 9.60 1.65
CA MET A 89 13.38 9.60 2.06
C MET A 89 12.54 9.12 0.87
N PHE A 90 11.82 8.01 1.05
CA PHE A 90 10.98 7.43 -0.01
C PHE A 90 9.84 6.60 0.56
N ALA A 91 8.83 6.28 -0.26
CA ALA A 91 7.69 5.47 0.10
C ALA A 91 7.63 4.20 -0.77
N PRO A 92 8.19 3.05 -0.33
CA PRO A 92 8.19 1.81 -1.11
C PRO A 92 6.83 1.12 -1.15
N PHE A 93 5.97 1.40 -0.18
CA PHE A 93 4.63 0.84 -0.07
C PHE A 93 3.61 1.96 0.01
N GLY A 94 2.66 1.94 -0.90
CA GLY A 94 1.51 2.82 -0.91
C GLY A 94 0.31 2.10 -1.49
N LEU A 95 -0.74 1.94 -0.69
CA LEU A 95 -2.05 1.52 -1.13
C LEU A 95 -3.03 2.65 -0.82
N SER A 96 -3.84 3.02 -1.79
CA SER A 96 -4.96 3.93 -1.55
C SER A 96 -6.14 3.50 -2.41
N ALA A 97 -7.18 3.03 -1.76
CA ALA A 97 -8.46 2.75 -2.37
C ALA A 97 -9.52 3.68 -1.76
N ASN A 98 -10.35 4.29 -2.58
CA ASN A 98 -11.39 5.19 -2.14
C ASN A 98 -12.66 5.02 -2.98
N ALA A 99 -13.60 4.27 -2.46
CA ALA A 99 -14.93 4.07 -3.02
C ALA A 99 -15.99 5.05 -2.47
N THR A 100 -15.56 6.14 -1.79
CA THR A 100 -16.50 7.09 -1.14
C THR A 100 -17.27 7.99 -2.09
N SER A 101 -16.90 8.05 -3.36
CA SER A 101 -17.62 8.87 -4.35
C SER A 101 -19.09 8.45 -4.58
N PHE A 102 -19.51 7.35 -3.98
CA PHE A 102 -20.90 6.87 -3.98
C PHE A 102 -21.67 7.22 -2.72
N ARG A 103 -21.16 8.14 -1.86
CA ARG A 103 -21.55 8.27 -0.47
C ARG A 103 -22.69 9.19 -0.15
N ASP A 104 -22.78 10.30 -0.82
CA ASP A 104 -23.44 11.44 -0.15
C ASP A 104 -24.64 11.96 -0.91
N SER A 105 -25.68 11.34 -1.10
CA SER A 105 -26.92 11.79 -1.75
C SER A 105 -27.33 11.07 -3.03
N ASP A 106 -26.52 10.18 -3.58
CA ASP A 106 -26.92 9.42 -4.73
C ASP A 106 -27.61 8.11 -4.27
N PRO A 107 -28.85 7.81 -4.71
CA PRO A 107 -29.49 6.52 -4.45
C PRO A 107 -28.66 5.31 -4.90
N LYS A 108 -27.65 5.50 -5.73
CA LYS A 108 -26.63 4.50 -6.06
C LYS A 108 -25.78 4.08 -4.86
N ASN A 109 -25.59 4.93 -3.87
CA ASN A 109 -24.85 4.61 -2.65
C ASN A 109 -25.47 3.49 -1.81
N LEU A 110 -26.78 3.44 -1.76
CA LEU A 110 -27.50 2.37 -1.07
C LEU A 110 -27.30 1.01 -1.75
N LYS A 111 -26.80 0.99 -2.97
CA LYS A 111 -26.69 -0.17 -3.85
C LYS A 111 -25.27 -0.72 -3.94
N TYR A 112 -24.24 0.01 -3.46
CA TYR A 112 -22.88 -0.50 -3.38
C TYR A 112 -22.74 -1.40 -2.15
N VAL A 113 -23.01 -2.68 -2.35
CA VAL A 113 -22.92 -3.72 -1.29
C VAL A 113 -21.47 -3.94 -0.82
N GLY A 114 -20.48 -3.71 -1.65
CA GLY A 114 -19.06 -3.78 -1.28
C GLY A 114 -18.64 -2.79 -0.17
N ARG A 115 -19.50 -1.82 0.21
CA ARG A 115 -19.21 -0.90 1.33
C ARG A 115 -19.03 -1.59 2.68
N PHE A 116 -19.60 -2.77 2.85
CA PHE A 116 -19.41 -3.60 4.06
C PHE A 116 -18.09 -4.35 4.07
N SER A 117 -17.44 -4.48 2.92
CA SER A 117 -16.06 -4.97 2.82
C SER A 117 -15.05 -3.83 2.89
N GLY A 118 -15.48 -2.63 2.51
CA GLY A 118 -14.69 -1.41 2.67
C GLY A 118 -15.08 -0.30 1.72
N THR A 119 -14.90 0.93 2.21
CA THR A 119 -15.11 2.16 1.44
C THR A 119 -13.82 2.92 1.20
N ARG A 120 -12.87 2.85 2.14
CA ARG A 120 -11.55 3.47 2.02
C ARG A 120 -10.50 2.59 2.70
N ALA A 121 -9.36 2.46 2.03
CA ALA A 121 -8.14 1.96 2.64
C ALA A 121 -6.97 2.86 2.24
N ALA A 122 -6.06 3.10 3.15
CA ALA A 122 -4.78 3.70 2.87
C ALA A 122 -3.72 3.04 3.73
N LEU A 123 -2.65 2.59 3.11
CA LEU A 123 -1.43 2.15 3.75
C LEU A 123 -0.30 2.94 3.13
N GLN A 124 0.39 3.73 3.93
CA GLN A 124 1.51 4.56 3.50
C GLN A 124 2.69 4.31 4.41
N SER A 125 3.82 3.90 3.85
CA SER A 125 5.06 3.69 4.57
C SER A 125 6.15 4.61 4.04
N PHE A 126 6.69 5.45 4.90
CA PHE A 126 7.81 6.34 4.60
C PHE A 126 9.08 5.82 5.24
N TRP A 127 10.12 5.68 4.44
CA TRP A 127 11.45 5.25 4.87
C TRP A 127 12.37 6.45 4.97
N PHE A 128 13.00 6.62 6.12
CA PHE A 128 14.06 7.61 6.37
C PHE A 128 15.35 6.82 6.59
N GLN A 129 16.22 6.79 5.58
CA GLN A 129 17.27 5.80 5.46
C GLN A 129 18.66 6.44 5.30
N PRO A 130 19.43 6.65 6.40
CA PRO A 130 20.88 6.78 6.32
C PRO A 130 21.52 5.50 5.80
N THR A 131 22.55 5.65 4.98
CA THR A 131 23.23 4.55 4.29
C THR A 131 24.72 4.83 4.19
N MET A 132 25.52 3.79 4.38
CA MET A 132 26.96 3.83 4.14
C MET A 132 27.30 2.83 3.04
N ALA A 133 28.04 3.28 2.04
CA ALA A 133 28.56 2.46 0.96
C ALA A 133 30.09 2.48 0.95
N TYR A 134 30.65 1.31 0.68
CA TYR A 134 32.11 1.12 0.63
C TYR A 134 32.51 0.40 -0.65
N ARG A 135 33.49 0.98 -1.38
CA ARG A 135 34.10 0.40 -2.56
C ARG A 135 35.21 -0.57 -2.13
N ILE A 136 34.94 -1.86 -2.28
CA ILE A 136 35.87 -2.95 -1.87
C ILE A 136 37.08 -2.95 -2.84
N THR A 137 36.77 -2.96 -4.15
CA THR A 137 37.73 -2.86 -5.23
C THR A 137 37.31 -1.75 -6.20
N ASP A 138 38.08 -1.45 -7.22
CA ASP A 138 37.68 -0.47 -8.22
C ASP A 138 36.39 -0.86 -8.96
N ASN A 139 36.10 -2.16 -8.98
CA ASN A 139 34.97 -2.74 -9.71
C ASN A 139 33.81 -3.24 -8.81
N SER A 140 33.98 -3.29 -7.48
CA SER A 140 32.97 -3.84 -6.58
C SER A 140 32.72 -2.98 -5.35
N ALA A 141 31.47 -2.94 -4.92
CA ALA A 141 31.05 -2.20 -3.74
C ALA A 141 29.95 -2.92 -2.98
N ILE A 142 29.89 -2.65 -1.67
CA ILE A 142 28.80 -3.03 -0.78
C ILE A 142 28.20 -1.79 -0.12
N ALA A 143 26.97 -1.91 0.37
CA ALA A 143 26.38 -0.88 1.21
C ALA A 143 25.38 -1.48 2.19
N VAL A 144 25.23 -0.75 3.32
CA VAL A 144 24.22 -1.05 4.35
C VAL A 144 23.48 0.22 4.68
N GLY A 145 22.15 0.14 4.65
CA GLY A 145 21.24 1.19 5.07
C GLY A 145 20.41 0.72 6.27
N ILE A 146 20.21 1.62 7.21
CA ILE A 146 19.30 1.44 8.34
C ILE A 146 18.18 2.45 8.16
N ALA A 147 16.94 2.06 8.36
CA ALA A 147 15.82 2.96 8.17
C ALA A 147 14.93 3.03 9.41
N MET A 148 14.41 4.21 9.67
CA MET A 148 13.18 4.39 10.42
C MET A 148 12.02 4.39 9.44
N VAL A 149 11.07 3.47 9.66
CA VAL A 149 9.91 3.29 8.80
C VAL A 149 8.67 3.79 9.54
N HIS A 150 8.18 4.96 9.11
CA HIS A 150 6.92 5.51 9.60
C HIS A 150 5.77 5.02 8.74
N THR A 151 4.78 4.36 9.35
CA THR A 151 3.65 3.80 8.62
C THR A 151 2.34 4.32 9.19
N HIS A 152 1.43 4.70 8.29
CA HIS A 152 0.06 5.06 8.57
C HIS A 152 -0.87 4.07 7.89
N LEU A 153 -1.77 3.46 8.67
CA LEU A 153 -2.86 2.60 8.20
C LEU A 153 -4.20 3.28 8.49
N PHE A 154 -5.06 3.32 7.47
CA PHE A 154 -6.43 3.79 7.59
C PHE A 154 -7.35 2.82 6.86
N ILE A 155 -8.41 2.38 7.52
CA ILE A 155 -9.46 1.53 6.94
C ILE A 155 -10.81 2.11 7.36
N GLU A 156 -11.73 2.16 6.41
CA GLU A 156 -13.09 2.57 6.64
C GLU A 156 -14.04 1.64 5.90
N GLN A 157 -15.08 1.19 6.60
CA GLN A 157 -16.13 0.34 6.06
C GLN A 157 -17.47 0.63 6.71
N SER A 158 -18.56 0.25 6.04
CA SER A 158 -19.87 0.20 6.66
C SER A 158 -19.98 -1.02 7.58
N ILE A 159 -20.71 -0.87 8.65
CA ILE A 159 -21.03 -1.92 9.65
C ILE A 159 -22.53 -1.95 9.90
N LEU A 160 -23.01 -3.00 10.55
CA LEU A 160 -24.44 -3.27 10.79
C LEU A 160 -25.18 -3.31 9.45
N ASN A 161 -24.85 -4.33 8.66
CA ASN A 161 -25.42 -4.51 7.34
C ASN A 161 -26.95 -4.78 7.42
N PRO A 162 -27.82 -3.85 7.01
CA PRO A 162 -29.26 -4.08 7.01
C PRO A 162 -29.71 -5.13 5.99
N LEU A 163 -28.80 -5.55 5.10
CA LEU A 163 -29.01 -6.59 4.10
C LEU A 163 -28.54 -7.97 4.60
N ASP A 164 -27.95 -8.03 5.80
CA ASP A 164 -27.64 -9.28 6.46
C ASP A 164 -28.97 -9.99 6.80
N ASP A 165 -29.03 -11.28 6.59
CA ASP A 165 -30.18 -12.11 6.96
C ASP A 165 -30.36 -12.22 8.49
N GLY A 166 -29.50 -11.56 9.25
CA GLY A 166 -29.48 -11.54 10.72
C GLY A 166 -28.66 -12.66 11.35
N THR A 167 -28.03 -13.55 10.57
CA THR A 167 -27.27 -14.67 11.12
C THR A 167 -26.03 -14.24 11.86
N VAL A 168 -25.30 -13.26 11.35
CA VAL A 168 -24.04 -12.81 11.98
C VAL A 168 -24.28 -11.79 13.08
N PHE A 169 -25.11 -10.77 12.83
CA PHE A 169 -25.38 -9.72 13.82
C PHE A 169 -26.51 -10.07 14.78
N GLY A 170 -27.51 -10.79 14.31
CA GLY A 170 -28.59 -11.26 15.16
C GLY A 170 -28.10 -12.15 16.29
N GLU A 171 -27.16 -13.06 16.01
CA GLU A 171 -26.49 -13.89 17.02
C GLU A 171 -25.70 -13.09 18.05
N LYS A 172 -25.10 -11.98 17.65
CA LYS A 172 -24.35 -11.09 18.56
C LYS A 172 -25.23 -10.11 19.32
N LEU A 173 -26.34 -9.68 18.72
CA LEU A 173 -27.28 -8.74 19.34
C LEU A 173 -28.33 -9.39 20.20
N ALA A 174 -28.75 -10.62 19.88
CA ALA A 174 -29.73 -11.35 20.66
C ALA A 174 -29.36 -11.42 22.16
N PRO A 175 -28.11 -11.74 22.57
CA PRO A 175 -27.72 -11.74 23.98
C PRO A 175 -27.76 -10.34 24.63
N ILE A 176 -27.56 -9.29 23.85
CA ILE A 176 -27.57 -7.90 24.34
C ILE A 176 -28.98 -7.36 24.52
N VAL A 177 -29.87 -7.68 23.57
CA VAL A 177 -31.26 -7.20 23.57
C VAL A 177 -32.18 -8.15 24.36
N PHE A 178 -31.85 -9.43 24.35
CA PHE A 178 -32.57 -10.50 25.07
C PHE A 178 -31.61 -11.29 25.96
N PRO A 179 -31.22 -10.75 27.13
CA PRO A 179 -30.31 -11.44 28.06
C PRO A 179 -30.78 -12.84 28.39
N GLY A 180 -29.90 -13.83 28.29
CA GLY A 180 -30.22 -15.24 28.52
C GLY A 180 -30.84 -16.00 27.34
N GLN A 181 -31.05 -15.35 26.18
CA GLN A 181 -31.64 -15.97 24.98
C GLN A 181 -30.79 -15.70 23.75
N PRO A 182 -29.59 -16.30 23.64
CA PRO A 182 -28.66 -16.01 22.56
C PRO A 182 -29.19 -16.37 21.14
N ASP A 183 -30.07 -17.36 21.06
CA ASP A 183 -30.66 -17.84 19.80
C ASP A 183 -32.03 -17.27 19.48
N ASN A 184 -32.46 -16.21 20.19
CA ASN A 184 -33.80 -15.66 20.01
C ASN A 184 -34.04 -15.19 18.57
N PRO A 185 -35.05 -15.75 17.84
CA PRO A 185 -35.36 -15.38 16.47
C PRO A 185 -35.66 -13.87 16.29
N ALA A 186 -36.18 -13.22 17.33
CA ALA A 186 -36.43 -11.78 17.32
C ALA A 186 -35.13 -10.98 17.26
N GLY A 187 -34.00 -11.49 17.77
CA GLY A 187 -32.69 -10.89 17.63
C GLY A 187 -32.25 -10.75 16.16
N LYS A 188 -32.55 -11.80 15.37
CA LYS A 188 -32.27 -11.80 13.93
C LYS A 188 -33.15 -10.80 13.17
N ALA A 189 -34.42 -10.69 13.55
CA ALA A 189 -35.33 -9.70 12.96
C ALA A 189 -34.92 -8.26 13.30
N ILE A 190 -34.44 -8.02 14.53
CA ILE A 190 -33.98 -6.71 14.99
C ILE A 190 -32.74 -6.23 14.22
N ALA A 191 -31.86 -7.13 13.81
CA ALA A 191 -30.67 -6.76 13.03
C ALA A 191 -31.03 -5.94 11.77
N ARG A 192 -32.17 -6.21 11.14
CA ARG A 192 -32.69 -5.47 9.97
C ARG A 192 -33.21 -4.07 10.30
N LEU A 193 -33.48 -3.79 11.57
CA LEU A 193 -33.99 -2.50 12.04
C LEU A 193 -32.86 -1.58 12.54
N LEU A 194 -31.61 -2.07 12.55
CA LEU A 194 -30.45 -1.32 13.01
C LEU A 194 -30.04 -0.22 12.02
N PRO A 195 -29.41 0.85 12.52
CA PRO A 195 -28.81 1.86 11.65
C PRO A 195 -27.63 1.28 10.89
N GLU A 196 -27.45 1.65 9.65
CA GLU A 196 -26.15 1.45 9.02
C GLU A 196 -25.11 2.35 9.70
N GLY A 197 -24.05 1.72 10.18
CA GLY A 197 -22.94 2.40 10.81
C GLY A 197 -21.73 2.49 9.88
N ARG A 198 -20.78 3.32 10.29
CA ARG A 198 -19.47 3.48 9.66
C ARG A 198 -18.39 3.29 10.71
N SER A 199 -17.51 2.32 10.46
CA SER A 199 -16.31 2.08 11.24
C SER A 199 -15.11 2.71 10.59
N ARG A 200 -14.26 3.39 11.35
CA ARG A 200 -12.95 3.93 10.94
C ARG A 200 -11.88 3.42 11.89
N LEU A 201 -10.90 2.74 11.33
CA LEU A 201 -9.69 2.30 12.02
C LEU A 201 -8.52 3.13 11.49
N ALA A 202 -7.84 3.85 12.35
CA ALA A 202 -6.66 4.62 11.99
C ALA A 202 -5.54 4.37 13.00
N GLY A 203 -4.34 4.07 12.50
CA GLY A 203 -3.20 3.79 13.35
C GLY A 203 -1.87 4.12 12.67
N THR A 204 -0.86 4.35 13.49
CA THR A 204 0.51 4.62 13.07
C THR A 204 1.48 3.65 13.71
N SER A 205 2.64 3.48 13.07
CA SER A 205 3.74 2.67 13.57
C SER A 205 5.06 3.33 13.19
N ASN A 206 6.07 3.22 14.06
CA ASN A 206 7.47 3.50 13.76
C ASN A 206 8.27 2.22 13.99
N SER A 207 8.96 1.74 12.97
CA SER A 207 9.62 0.44 12.99
C SER A 207 10.99 0.51 12.29
N PRO A 208 11.98 -0.29 12.71
CA PRO A 208 13.25 -0.37 12.00
C PRO A 208 13.13 -1.15 10.70
N GLY A 209 13.87 -0.70 9.69
CA GLY A 209 14.07 -1.37 8.43
C GLY A 209 15.54 -1.39 8.04
N TYR A 210 15.94 -2.33 7.19
CA TYR A 210 17.32 -2.49 6.76
C TYR A 210 17.37 -2.75 5.27
N ASN A 211 18.47 -2.31 4.62
CA ASN A 211 18.80 -2.79 3.30
C ASN A 211 20.30 -3.03 3.15
N VAL A 212 20.64 -3.95 2.26
CA VAL A 212 22.01 -4.30 1.92
C VAL A 212 22.09 -4.38 0.40
N GLY A 213 23.17 -3.85 -0.17
CA GLY A 213 23.42 -3.90 -1.59
C GLY A 213 24.82 -4.38 -1.92
N TYR A 214 24.93 -5.04 -3.05
CA TYR A 214 26.20 -5.37 -3.70
C TYR A 214 26.14 -4.98 -5.17
N LEU A 215 27.18 -4.36 -5.69
CA LEU A 215 27.30 -3.99 -7.10
C LEU A 215 28.71 -4.35 -7.59
N TRP A 216 28.75 -5.09 -8.69
CA TRP A 216 29.97 -5.39 -9.43
C TRP A 216 29.88 -4.86 -10.85
N LYS A 217 30.95 -4.21 -11.31
CA LYS A 217 31.09 -3.59 -12.63
C LYS A 217 32.29 -4.18 -13.36
N HIS A 218 32.09 -4.67 -14.56
CA HIS A 218 33.18 -5.15 -15.41
C HIS A 218 33.41 -4.17 -16.56
N GLU A 219 34.43 -3.35 -16.45
CA GLU A 219 34.69 -2.22 -17.37
C GLU A 219 34.92 -2.65 -18.81
N LYS A 220 35.70 -3.73 -19.04
CA LYS A 220 36.01 -4.21 -20.38
C LYS A 220 34.77 -4.64 -21.18
N SER A 221 33.87 -5.37 -20.58
CA SER A 221 32.62 -5.80 -21.22
C SER A 221 31.47 -4.82 -21.02
N LYS A 222 31.68 -3.74 -20.27
CA LYS A 222 30.63 -2.76 -19.87
C LYS A 222 29.40 -3.45 -19.26
N THR A 223 29.65 -4.47 -18.47
CA THR A 223 28.63 -5.33 -17.85
C THR A 223 28.62 -5.09 -16.35
N ASN A 224 27.43 -4.94 -15.77
CA ASN A 224 27.29 -4.86 -14.33
C ASN A 224 26.33 -5.94 -13.83
N PHE A 225 26.59 -6.38 -12.59
CA PHE A 225 25.73 -7.26 -11.83
C PHE A 225 25.40 -6.63 -10.49
N GLY A 226 24.12 -6.61 -10.13
CA GLY A 226 23.65 -6.02 -8.89
C GLY A 226 22.80 -7.01 -8.07
N LEU A 227 22.99 -6.96 -6.76
CA LEU A 227 22.20 -7.70 -5.79
C LEU A 227 21.75 -6.74 -4.68
N MET A 228 20.50 -6.81 -4.28
CA MET A 228 19.95 -6.02 -3.19
C MET A 228 19.00 -6.85 -2.34
N TRP A 229 19.07 -6.66 -1.05
CA TRP A 229 18.12 -7.16 -0.08
C TRP A 229 17.56 -6.01 0.77
N ARG A 230 16.23 -5.98 0.92
CA ARG A 230 15.52 -5.11 1.85
C ARG A 230 14.75 -5.98 2.84
N SER A 231 14.86 -5.66 4.13
CA SER A 231 14.20 -6.43 5.17
C SER A 231 12.68 -6.35 5.07
N ALA A 232 12.01 -7.37 5.54
CA ALA A 232 10.64 -7.25 6.01
C ALA A 232 10.62 -6.28 7.21
N VAL A 233 9.49 -5.58 7.40
CA VAL A 233 9.30 -4.66 8.53
C VAL A 233 8.08 -5.09 9.33
N VAL A 234 8.27 -5.31 10.62
CA VAL A 234 7.19 -5.59 11.57
C VAL A 234 6.64 -4.27 12.08
N HIS A 235 5.37 -4.02 11.82
CA HIS A 235 4.67 -2.81 12.24
C HIS A 235 3.82 -3.10 13.47
N HIS A 236 4.08 -2.37 14.55
CA HIS A 236 3.24 -2.34 15.75
C HIS A 236 2.37 -1.08 15.70
N LEU A 237 1.13 -1.25 15.29
CA LEU A 237 0.17 -0.16 15.15
C LEU A 237 -0.41 0.24 16.51
N SER A 238 -0.50 1.54 16.73
CA SER A 238 -1.29 2.14 17.78
C SER A 238 -2.20 3.22 17.18
N GLY A 239 -3.45 3.25 17.60
CA GLY A 239 -4.40 4.17 16.99
C GLY A 239 -5.76 4.19 17.64
N LYS A 240 -6.77 4.58 16.85
CA LYS A 240 -8.16 4.70 17.31
C LYS A 240 -9.13 4.02 16.35
N ALA A 241 -10.16 3.42 16.91
CA ALA A 241 -11.39 3.04 16.23
C ALA A 241 -12.47 4.08 16.56
N SER A 242 -13.16 4.57 15.55
CA SER A 242 -14.30 5.46 15.71
C SER A 242 -15.49 4.96 14.88
N PHE A 243 -16.68 5.22 15.36
CA PHE A 243 -17.92 4.73 14.78
C PHE A 243 -18.90 5.88 14.62
N ALA A 244 -19.65 5.87 13.52
CA ALA A 244 -20.71 6.84 13.26
C ALA A 244 -21.92 6.10 12.69
N PHE A 245 -23.12 6.47 13.11
CA PHE A 245 -24.36 5.83 12.71
C PHE A 245 -25.28 6.84 12.02
N THR A 246 -26.13 6.33 11.12
CA THR A 246 -27.22 7.13 10.56
C THR A 246 -28.31 7.33 11.61
N THR A 247 -28.99 8.46 11.59
CA THR A 247 -30.16 8.76 12.44
C THR A 247 -31.46 8.40 11.71
N GLY A 248 -32.56 8.28 12.45
CA GLY A 248 -33.87 7.98 11.88
C GLY A 248 -34.05 6.51 11.47
N TYR A 249 -33.30 5.58 12.08
CA TYR A 249 -33.46 4.16 11.83
C TYR A 249 -34.71 3.59 12.57
N PRO A 250 -35.34 2.50 12.04
CA PRO A 250 -36.61 2.03 12.58
C PRO A 250 -36.60 1.69 14.09
N LEU A 251 -35.47 1.14 14.58
CA LEU A 251 -35.36 0.78 15.99
C LEU A 251 -35.17 1.99 16.92
N GLU A 252 -34.80 3.15 16.41
CA GLU A 252 -34.53 4.38 17.18
C GLU A 252 -35.76 4.79 18.03
N ALA A 253 -36.96 4.62 17.46
CA ALA A 253 -38.22 4.93 18.16
C ALA A 253 -38.44 4.08 19.42
N PHE A 254 -37.88 2.89 19.50
CA PHE A 254 -38.05 1.95 20.60
C PHE A 254 -36.91 2.01 21.62
N VAL A 255 -35.67 2.21 21.18
CA VAL A 255 -34.49 2.16 22.06
C VAL A 255 -33.85 3.51 22.30
N GLY A 256 -34.28 4.54 21.59
CA GLY A 256 -33.67 5.86 21.63
C GLY A 256 -32.43 6.01 20.72
N LYS A 257 -32.14 7.25 20.30
CA LYS A 257 -31.09 7.55 19.31
C LYS A 257 -29.66 7.22 19.77
N ASP A 258 -29.42 7.23 21.06
CA ASP A 258 -28.06 7.07 21.61
C ASP A 258 -27.76 5.62 22.03
N LYS A 259 -28.77 4.75 22.08
CA LYS A 259 -28.59 3.35 22.56
C LYS A 259 -27.62 2.56 21.70
N ILE A 260 -27.80 2.57 20.38
CA ILE A 260 -26.92 1.84 19.46
C ILE A 260 -25.51 2.50 19.38
N PRO A 261 -25.39 3.82 19.21
CA PRO A 261 -24.10 4.49 19.28
C PRO A 261 -23.30 4.21 20.57
N SER A 262 -23.96 4.14 21.72
CA SER A 262 -23.29 3.86 23.02
C SER A 262 -22.63 2.49 23.09
N LEU A 263 -23.07 1.53 22.29
CA LEU A 263 -22.46 0.20 22.19
C LEU A 263 -21.14 0.20 21.38
N PHE A 264 -20.84 1.31 20.71
CA PHE A 264 -19.68 1.46 19.84
C PHE A 264 -18.89 2.75 20.19
N PRO A 265 -18.34 2.87 21.38
CA PRO A 265 -17.57 4.06 21.75
C PRO A 265 -16.31 4.17 20.93
N THR A 266 -15.87 5.42 20.69
CA THR A 266 -14.52 5.66 20.16
C THR A 266 -13.49 5.16 21.17
N GLN A 267 -12.55 4.33 20.71
CA GLN A 267 -11.60 3.67 21.62
C GLN A 267 -10.23 3.49 20.97
N SER A 268 -9.24 3.23 21.82
CA SER A 268 -7.89 2.90 21.37
C SER A 268 -7.82 1.50 20.80
N ILE A 269 -6.98 1.35 19.78
CA ILE A 269 -6.68 0.05 19.17
C ILE A 269 -5.19 -0.18 19.09
N LYS A 270 -4.80 -1.45 19.15
CA LYS A 270 -3.45 -1.92 18.86
C LYS A 270 -3.52 -3.05 17.85
N GLY A 271 -2.52 -3.14 16.98
CA GLY A 271 -2.44 -4.20 15.98
C GLY A 271 -1.01 -4.42 15.52
N SER A 272 -0.80 -5.45 14.73
CA SER A 272 0.50 -5.70 14.12
C SER A 272 0.35 -6.35 12.75
N PHE A 273 1.25 -6.00 11.84
CA PHE A 273 1.39 -6.67 10.54
C PHE A 273 2.83 -6.59 10.05
N VAL A 274 3.15 -7.33 9.01
CA VAL A 274 4.51 -7.38 8.46
C VAL A 274 4.46 -6.99 6.98
N THR A 275 5.15 -5.91 6.57
CA THR A 275 5.38 -5.66 5.15
C THR A 275 6.49 -6.57 4.63
N PRO A 276 6.41 -7.07 3.36
CA PRO A 276 7.33 -8.07 2.85
C PRO A 276 8.74 -7.53 2.69
N GLY A 277 9.71 -8.43 2.88
CA GLY A 277 11.08 -8.19 2.42
C GLY A 277 11.19 -8.40 0.91
N THR A 278 12.23 -7.82 0.32
CA THR A 278 12.49 -7.88 -1.12
C THR A 278 13.92 -8.32 -1.37
N TRP A 279 14.10 -9.26 -2.29
CA TRP A 279 15.38 -9.60 -2.90
C TRP A 279 15.34 -9.15 -4.36
N SER A 280 16.38 -8.46 -4.80
CA SER A 280 16.51 -8.02 -6.20
C SER A 280 17.85 -8.48 -6.76
N VAL A 281 17.80 -9.06 -7.94
CA VAL A 281 18.98 -9.41 -8.73
C VAL A 281 18.85 -8.79 -10.11
N GLY A 282 19.92 -8.28 -10.66
CA GLY A 282 19.89 -7.68 -11.99
C GLY A 282 21.23 -7.66 -12.68
N PHE A 283 21.11 -7.46 -13.96
CA PHE A 283 22.19 -7.42 -14.92
C PHE A 283 22.00 -6.20 -15.83
N SER A 284 23.10 -5.55 -16.23
CA SER A 284 23.05 -4.50 -17.25
C SER A 284 24.29 -4.57 -18.15
N ASN A 285 24.11 -4.18 -19.40
CA ASN A 285 25.20 -4.07 -20.37
C ASN A 285 25.06 -2.77 -21.16
N SER A 286 26.16 -2.05 -21.32
CA SER A 286 26.25 -0.76 -22.03
C SER A 286 27.17 -0.81 -23.24
N ALA A 287 27.42 -1.99 -23.82
CA ALA A 287 28.38 -2.17 -24.92
C ALA A 287 27.86 -1.69 -26.29
N PHE A 288 26.52 -1.55 -26.47
CA PHE A 288 25.94 -1.27 -27.79
C PHE A 288 25.53 0.20 -27.96
N TRP A 289 26.09 0.88 -28.96
CA TRP A 289 25.62 2.17 -29.54
C TRP A 289 25.19 3.23 -28.51
N HIS A 290 26.01 3.48 -27.49
CA HIS A 290 25.68 4.41 -26.40
C HIS A 290 24.33 4.07 -25.70
N SER A 291 23.98 2.81 -25.69
CA SER A 291 22.75 2.32 -25.10
C SER A 291 23.04 1.35 -23.94
N THR A 292 22.17 1.35 -22.95
CA THR A 292 22.21 0.40 -21.83
C THR A 292 20.96 -0.45 -21.87
N ILE A 293 21.13 -1.76 -21.85
CA ILE A 293 20.05 -2.73 -21.62
C ILE A 293 20.20 -3.26 -20.20
N SER A 294 19.10 -3.41 -19.50
CA SER A 294 19.07 -3.93 -18.15
C SER A 294 17.92 -4.90 -17.96
N ALA A 295 18.16 -5.95 -17.19
CA ALA A 295 17.14 -6.90 -16.72
C ALA A 295 17.24 -7.04 -15.21
N GLN A 296 16.09 -7.18 -14.55
CA GLN A 296 16.00 -7.32 -13.09
C GLN A 296 14.85 -8.24 -12.72
N LEU A 297 15.08 -9.05 -11.69
CA LEU A 297 14.05 -9.85 -11.05
C LEU A 297 14.00 -9.49 -9.56
N ASP A 298 12.81 -9.14 -9.09
CA ASP A 298 12.55 -8.92 -7.67
C ASP A 298 11.69 -10.07 -7.15
N PHE A 299 12.02 -10.57 -5.97
CA PHE A 299 11.23 -11.53 -5.22
C PHE A 299 10.75 -10.89 -3.93
N GLN A 300 9.46 -11.02 -3.61
CA GLN A 300 8.81 -10.41 -2.45
C GLN A 300 8.13 -11.48 -1.59
N ASP A 301 8.51 -11.57 -0.31
CA ASP A 301 8.01 -12.58 0.64
C ASP A 301 6.71 -12.11 1.32
N TYR A 302 5.61 -12.05 0.54
CA TYR A 302 4.29 -11.65 1.02
C TYR A 302 3.63 -12.67 1.95
N ARG A 303 4.08 -13.93 2.03
CA ARG A 303 3.56 -14.91 2.99
C ARG A 303 3.75 -14.49 4.45
N ARG A 304 4.63 -13.52 4.71
CA ARG A 304 4.79 -12.91 6.03
C ARG A 304 3.67 -11.92 6.37
N PHE A 305 3.00 -11.36 5.38
CA PHE A 305 1.81 -10.54 5.57
C PHE A 305 0.61 -11.46 5.80
N LYS A 306 0.36 -11.75 7.05
CA LYS A 306 -0.76 -12.60 7.50
C LYS A 306 -1.93 -11.72 7.96
N ASP A 307 -2.85 -12.35 8.68
CA ASP A 307 -3.94 -11.65 9.34
C ASP A 307 -3.42 -10.49 10.18
N VAL A 308 -4.13 -9.37 10.12
CA VAL A 308 -3.87 -8.18 10.94
C VAL A 308 -4.81 -8.23 12.16
N PRO A 309 -4.33 -8.63 13.34
CA PRO A 309 -5.12 -8.55 14.56
C PRO A 309 -5.27 -7.08 14.95
N VAL A 310 -6.49 -6.69 15.26
CA VAL A 310 -6.85 -5.38 15.81
C VAL A 310 -7.49 -5.61 17.17
N ASN A 311 -6.76 -5.28 18.23
CA ASN A 311 -7.21 -5.41 19.61
C ASN A 311 -7.85 -4.09 20.06
N PHE A 312 -9.04 -4.18 20.56
CA PHE A 312 -9.80 -3.06 21.11
C PHE A 312 -9.56 -2.93 22.61
N SER A 313 -9.43 -1.70 23.09
CA SER A 313 -9.12 -1.44 24.50
C SER A 313 -10.29 -1.66 25.46
N LEU A 314 -11.53 -1.58 24.95
CA LEU A 314 -12.74 -1.67 25.74
C LEU A 314 -13.65 -2.75 25.20
N THR A 315 -14.09 -3.66 26.07
CA THR A 315 -15.13 -4.67 25.79
C THR A 315 -16.41 -4.42 26.58
N GLN A 316 -16.33 -3.58 27.60
CA GLN A 316 -17.43 -3.19 28.47
C GLN A 316 -17.35 -1.70 28.79
N SER A 317 -18.49 -1.06 29.03
CA SER A 317 -18.58 0.28 29.61
C SER A 317 -19.37 0.22 30.90
N THR A 318 -18.97 1.04 31.88
CA THR A 318 -19.67 1.22 33.14
C THR A 318 -20.45 2.52 33.13
N GLY A 319 -21.69 2.50 33.49
CA GLY A 319 -22.57 3.65 33.67
C GLY A 319 -23.36 3.55 34.94
N GLN A 320 -24.20 4.52 35.25
CA GLN A 320 -25.21 4.43 36.34
C GLN A 320 -26.59 4.40 35.72
N ASP A 321 -27.50 3.62 36.33
CA ASP A 321 -28.92 3.67 36.00
C ASP A 321 -29.60 4.89 36.65
N VAL A 322 -30.89 5.03 36.41
CA VAL A 322 -31.69 6.15 36.96
C VAL A 322 -31.75 6.16 38.50
N ASN A 323 -31.39 5.05 39.12
CA ASN A 323 -31.39 4.87 40.59
C ASN A 323 -29.96 5.00 41.17
N GLY A 324 -28.94 5.34 40.33
CA GLY A 324 -27.54 5.46 40.76
C GLY A 324 -26.80 4.12 40.88
N ASN A 325 -27.38 3.00 40.45
CA ASN A 325 -26.71 1.68 40.50
C ASN A 325 -25.72 1.58 39.31
N THR A 326 -24.58 0.96 39.58
CA THR A 326 -23.59 0.68 38.52
C THR A 326 -24.13 -0.38 37.57
N VAL A 327 -24.23 0.00 36.28
CA VAL A 327 -24.60 -0.90 35.18
C VAL A 327 -23.40 -1.14 34.31
N VAL A 328 -23.05 -2.40 34.10
CA VAL A 328 -22.01 -2.82 33.14
C VAL A 328 -22.69 -3.21 31.85
N THR A 329 -22.36 -2.48 30.78
CA THR A 329 -22.85 -2.75 29.43
C THR A 329 -21.76 -3.40 28.60
N THR A 330 -22.03 -4.60 28.05
CA THR A 330 -21.14 -5.24 27.08
C THR A 330 -21.19 -4.46 25.77
N LEU A 331 -20.01 -4.14 25.22
CA LEU A 331 -19.88 -3.42 23.96
C LEU A 331 -20.06 -4.37 22.77
N ALA A 332 -20.54 -3.84 21.68
CA ALA A 332 -20.69 -4.59 20.43
C ALA A 332 -19.34 -4.80 19.69
N THR A 333 -18.28 -4.07 20.07
CA THR A 333 -16.93 -4.29 19.55
C THR A 333 -16.29 -5.52 20.20
N PRO A 334 -15.74 -6.47 19.40
CA PRO A 334 -15.04 -7.62 19.96
C PRO A 334 -13.73 -7.21 20.64
N ALA A 335 -13.21 -8.06 21.52
CA ALA A 335 -11.88 -7.83 22.09
C ALA A 335 -10.78 -7.80 21.00
N GLU A 336 -10.91 -8.68 19.99
CA GLU A 336 -10.03 -8.75 18.84
C GLU A 336 -10.85 -8.88 17.55
N LEU A 337 -10.52 -8.08 16.54
CA LEU A 337 -10.95 -8.22 15.15
C LEU A 337 -9.77 -8.66 14.31
N ARG A 338 -9.89 -9.71 13.53
CA ARG A 338 -8.86 -10.15 12.58
C ARG A 338 -9.23 -9.78 11.16
N LEU A 339 -8.44 -8.88 10.56
CA LEU A 339 -8.51 -8.61 9.13
C LEU A 339 -7.71 -9.71 8.43
N LYS A 340 -8.42 -10.61 7.76
CA LYS A 340 -7.82 -11.78 7.10
C LYS A 340 -7.32 -11.42 5.71
N PHE A 341 -6.04 -11.75 5.43
CA PHE A 341 -5.42 -11.62 4.13
C PHE A 341 -4.77 -12.94 3.72
N GLN A 342 -5.10 -13.42 2.54
CA GLN A 342 -4.45 -14.59 1.96
C GLN A 342 -3.55 -14.12 0.83
N LEU A 343 -2.27 -13.97 1.16
CA LEU A 343 -1.24 -13.53 0.22
C LEU A 343 -0.24 -14.66 -0.03
N GLU A 344 0.32 -14.65 -1.23
CA GLU A 344 1.40 -15.55 -1.63
C GLU A 344 2.62 -14.73 -2.06
N ASN A 345 3.77 -15.39 -2.15
CA ASN A 345 4.97 -14.72 -2.61
C ASN A 345 4.81 -14.22 -4.04
N SER A 346 5.40 -13.07 -4.30
CA SER A 346 5.32 -12.41 -5.59
C SER A 346 6.70 -12.18 -6.20
N TYR A 347 6.72 -12.00 -7.51
CA TYR A 347 7.90 -11.63 -8.26
C TYR A 347 7.58 -10.50 -9.24
N ILE A 348 8.60 -9.69 -9.53
CA ILE A 348 8.50 -8.62 -10.52
C ILE A 348 9.67 -8.77 -11.49
N ALA A 349 9.34 -9.00 -12.76
CA ALA A 349 10.32 -9.05 -13.83
C ALA A 349 10.36 -7.72 -14.58
N ARG A 350 11.57 -7.19 -14.80
CA ARG A 350 11.78 -5.88 -15.41
C ARG A 350 12.81 -5.96 -16.52
N VAL A 351 12.54 -5.26 -17.62
CA VAL A 351 13.51 -5.02 -18.68
C VAL A 351 13.52 -3.53 -19.00
N GLY A 352 14.70 -2.98 -19.13
CA GLY A 352 14.90 -1.55 -19.38
C GLY A 352 15.89 -1.29 -20.50
N PHE A 353 15.62 -0.23 -21.22
CA PHE A 353 16.48 0.31 -22.27
C PHE A 353 16.71 1.79 -22.00
N GLU A 354 17.97 2.21 -22.10
CA GLU A 354 18.38 3.60 -22.02
C GLU A 354 19.28 3.93 -23.22
N LYS A 355 19.07 5.07 -23.82
CA LYS A 355 19.92 5.59 -24.91
C LYS A 355 20.23 7.05 -24.71
N GLN A 356 21.51 7.39 -24.80
CA GLN A 356 21.96 8.76 -24.83
C GLN A 356 21.76 9.34 -26.23
N MET A 357 21.06 10.46 -26.29
CA MET A 357 20.74 11.20 -27.51
C MET A 357 21.54 12.53 -27.52
N GLY A 358 22.70 12.51 -28.18
CA GLY A 358 23.65 13.62 -28.09
C GLY A 358 24.24 13.75 -26.66
N GLU A 359 24.74 14.96 -26.34
CA GLU A 359 25.51 15.21 -25.12
C GLU A 359 24.62 15.47 -23.89
N LYS A 360 23.36 15.89 -24.07
CA LYS A 360 22.54 16.45 -22.99
C LYS A 360 21.22 15.72 -22.73
N MET A 361 20.83 14.82 -23.62
CA MET A 361 19.52 14.17 -23.51
C MET A 361 19.66 12.66 -23.41
N THR A 362 18.85 12.04 -22.56
CA THR A 362 18.74 10.60 -22.42
C THR A 362 17.29 10.18 -22.52
N VAL A 363 17.01 9.18 -23.34
CA VAL A 363 15.67 8.56 -23.45
C VAL A 363 15.69 7.17 -22.86
N ARG A 364 14.57 6.77 -22.26
CA ARG A 364 14.42 5.50 -21.56
C ARG A 364 13.09 4.87 -21.90
N ALA A 365 13.10 3.57 -22.06
CA ALA A 365 11.89 2.74 -22.17
C ALA A 365 12.02 1.54 -21.24
N GLY A 366 10.93 0.92 -20.90
CA GLY A 366 10.98 -0.30 -20.11
C GLY A 366 9.64 -1.01 -20.03
N TYR A 367 9.72 -2.28 -19.69
CA TYR A 367 8.57 -3.15 -19.46
C TYR A 367 8.71 -3.81 -18.10
N ILE A 368 7.57 -3.94 -17.38
CA ILE A 368 7.50 -4.59 -16.08
C ILE A 368 6.32 -5.57 -16.12
N PHE A 369 6.58 -6.80 -15.79
CA PHE A 369 5.56 -7.74 -15.38
C PHE A 369 5.59 -7.86 -13.86
N ASP A 370 4.47 -7.57 -13.21
CA ASP A 370 4.34 -7.57 -11.76
C ASP A 370 3.25 -8.58 -11.37
N HIS A 371 3.66 -9.69 -10.75
CA HIS A 371 2.76 -10.75 -10.31
C HIS A 371 2.05 -10.32 -9.02
N SER A 372 0.73 -10.46 -8.98
CA SER A 372 -0.06 -10.13 -7.80
C SER A 372 0.15 -11.16 -6.69
N PRO A 373 0.44 -10.72 -5.46
CA PRO A 373 0.48 -11.62 -4.30
C PRO A 373 -0.91 -12.01 -3.77
N VAL A 374 -1.99 -11.35 -4.22
CA VAL A 374 -3.32 -11.47 -3.64
C VAL A 374 -4.03 -12.69 -4.20
N LYS A 375 -4.43 -13.63 -3.33
CA LYS A 375 -5.27 -14.78 -3.71
C LYS A 375 -6.72 -14.35 -3.93
N ASP A 376 -7.48 -15.12 -4.72
CA ASP A 376 -8.89 -14.82 -5.04
C ASP A 376 -9.75 -14.63 -3.79
N ALA A 377 -9.46 -15.40 -2.75
CA ALA A 377 -10.15 -15.30 -1.46
C ALA A 377 -9.96 -13.96 -0.71
N SER A 378 -9.00 -13.13 -1.12
CA SER A 378 -8.70 -11.83 -0.50
C SER A 378 -8.89 -10.64 -1.44
N VAL A 379 -9.32 -10.89 -2.68
CA VAL A 379 -9.65 -9.81 -3.62
C VAL A 379 -10.90 -9.09 -3.18
N GLY A 380 -10.85 -7.77 -3.20
CA GLY A 380 -12.01 -6.95 -2.84
C GLY A 380 -11.81 -5.49 -3.24
N PRO A 381 -12.86 -4.67 -3.15
CA PRO A 381 -12.80 -3.26 -3.56
C PRO A 381 -11.75 -2.42 -2.83
N LEU A 382 -11.33 -2.82 -1.62
CA LEU A 382 -10.22 -2.18 -0.89
C LEU A 382 -8.86 -2.69 -1.33
N PHE A 383 -8.81 -3.88 -1.91
CA PHE A 383 -7.60 -4.55 -2.37
C PHE A 383 -7.84 -5.21 -3.72
N PRO A 384 -8.18 -4.41 -4.75
CA PRO A 384 -8.55 -4.91 -6.08
C PRO A 384 -7.31 -5.22 -6.91
N ASP A 385 -6.40 -6.05 -6.37
CA ASP A 385 -5.12 -6.34 -7.00
C ASP A 385 -5.22 -7.50 -7.99
N SER A 386 -4.44 -7.39 -9.06
CA SER A 386 -4.18 -8.47 -10.01
C SER A 386 -2.81 -8.29 -10.65
N SER A 387 -2.28 -9.35 -11.25
CA SER A 387 -1.05 -9.27 -12.01
C SER A 387 -1.16 -8.20 -13.11
N ARG A 388 -0.07 -7.50 -13.41
CA ARG A 388 -0.11 -6.32 -14.26
C ARG A 388 1.09 -6.20 -15.18
N ASN A 389 0.80 -5.69 -16.37
CA ASN A 389 1.79 -5.31 -17.37
C ASN A 389 1.96 -3.79 -17.33
N ASN A 390 3.22 -3.34 -17.27
CA ASN A 390 3.51 -1.93 -17.22
C ASN A 390 4.48 -1.55 -18.35
N PHE A 391 4.16 -0.49 -19.07
CA PHE A 391 5.00 0.10 -20.09
C PHE A 391 5.47 1.48 -19.62
N THR A 392 6.76 1.70 -19.69
CA THR A 392 7.36 2.93 -19.17
C THR A 392 8.13 3.66 -20.27
N PHE A 393 8.03 4.97 -20.25
CA PHE A 393 8.82 5.87 -21.08
C PHE A 393 9.35 7.01 -20.21
N GLY A 394 10.59 7.46 -20.49
CA GLY A 394 11.18 8.56 -19.76
C GLY A 394 12.19 9.33 -20.61
N VAL A 395 12.32 10.60 -20.29
CA VAL A 395 13.31 11.50 -20.88
C VAL A 395 14.00 12.30 -19.78
N SER A 396 15.28 12.52 -19.91
CA SER A 396 16.02 13.46 -19.07
C SER A 396 16.91 14.35 -19.89
N ARG A 397 17.17 15.56 -19.37
CA ARG A 397 18.01 16.55 -20.02
C ARG A 397 18.85 17.32 -19.00
N MET A 398 20.14 17.47 -19.31
CA MET A 398 21.05 18.40 -18.63
C MET A 398 20.68 19.84 -19.02
N VAL A 399 20.37 20.68 -18.03
CA VAL A 399 19.90 22.07 -18.27
C VAL A 399 20.86 23.05 -17.70
N MET A 400 21.76 23.05 -16.98
CA MET A 400 22.71 24.08 -16.47
C MET A 400 24.02 23.44 -16.01
N GLY A 401 24.64 22.63 -16.84
CA GLY A 401 25.92 22.00 -16.51
C GLY A 401 25.90 21.01 -15.33
N ASN A 402 25.24 21.39 -14.23
CA ASN A 402 25.18 20.60 -13.01
C ASN A 402 23.76 20.17 -12.61
N LYS A 403 22.73 20.49 -13.41
CA LYS A 403 21.34 20.13 -13.14
C LYS A 403 20.76 19.27 -14.26
N GLU A 404 20.11 18.19 -13.90
CA GLU A 404 19.37 17.32 -14.81
C GLU A 404 17.90 17.32 -14.40
N ILE A 405 17.02 17.54 -15.38
CA ILE A 405 15.57 17.43 -15.23
C ILE A 405 15.13 16.16 -15.95
N SER A 406 14.23 15.41 -15.35
CA SER A 406 13.67 14.21 -15.92
C SER A 406 12.15 14.20 -15.84
N PHE A 407 11.53 13.58 -16.84
CA PHE A 407 10.12 13.27 -16.87
C PHE A 407 9.94 11.78 -17.20
N PHE A 408 8.96 11.13 -16.61
CA PHE A 408 8.58 9.78 -17.00
C PHE A 408 7.06 9.59 -16.98
N TYR A 409 6.62 8.62 -17.75
CA TYR A 409 5.27 8.12 -17.81
C TYR A 409 5.28 6.60 -17.74
N GLN A 410 4.30 6.03 -17.01
CA GLN A 410 4.07 4.59 -16.93
C GLN A 410 2.57 4.32 -17.08
N ALA A 411 2.24 3.48 -18.06
CA ALA A 411 0.93 2.88 -18.21
C ALA A 411 0.92 1.52 -17.50
N MET A 412 0.03 1.36 -16.51
CA MET A 412 -0.10 0.14 -15.73
C MET A 412 -1.44 -0.51 -16.04
N LYS A 413 -1.42 -1.63 -16.76
CA LYS A 413 -2.62 -2.40 -17.10
C LYS A 413 -2.67 -3.66 -16.25
N PHE A 414 -3.65 -3.73 -15.38
CA PHE A 414 -3.96 -4.94 -14.63
C PHE A 414 -4.63 -5.97 -15.54
N LEU A 415 -4.34 -7.24 -15.32
CA LEU A 415 -5.09 -8.33 -15.94
C LEU A 415 -6.50 -8.36 -15.34
N ASN A 416 -7.51 -8.55 -16.16
CA ASN A 416 -8.87 -8.70 -15.66
C ASN A 416 -8.93 -9.89 -14.71
N ARG A 417 -9.66 -9.75 -13.62
CA ARG A 417 -9.81 -10.78 -12.61
C ARG A 417 -11.26 -10.96 -12.24
N THR A 418 -11.74 -12.18 -12.26
CA THR A 418 -13.10 -12.53 -11.86
C THR A 418 -13.04 -13.46 -10.66
N THR A 419 -13.81 -13.16 -9.62
CA THR A 419 -13.96 -14.00 -8.43
C THR A 419 -15.43 -14.44 -8.31
N ASN A 420 -15.64 -15.60 -7.72
CA ASN A 420 -16.97 -16.18 -7.48
C ASN A 420 -17.06 -16.76 -6.04
N VAL A 421 -18.21 -17.27 -5.66
CA VAL A 421 -18.48 -17.79 -4.28
C VAL A 421 -17.57 -18.97 -3.91
N ALA A 422 -17.10 -19.75 -4.89
CA ALA A 422 -16.19 -20.86 -4.62
C ALA A 422 -14.78 -20.36 -4.25
N ASP A 423 -14.37 -19.23 -4.82
CA ASP A 423 -13.05 -18.64 -4.58
C ASP A 423 -13.04 -17.75 -3.34
N ASN A 424 -14.14 -17.02 -3.10
CA ASN A 424 -14.25 -16.02 -2.06
C ASN A 424 -15.62 -16.07 -1.37
N ASN A 425 -15.62 -16.42 -0.10
CA ASN A 425 -16.86 -16.51 0.71
C ASN A 425 -17.51 -15.14 0.95
N ASN A 426 -16.84 -14.04 0.65
CA ASN A 426 -17.43 -12.71 0.78
C ASN A 426 -18.24 -12.38 -0.48
N ILE A 427 -19.53 -12.67 -0.46
CA ILE A 427 -20.45 -12.44 -1.57
C ILE A 427 -20.48 -10.98 -2.07
N PHE A 428 -20.13 -10.01 -1.21
CA PHE A 428 -20.12 -8.59 -1.55
C PHE A 428 -18.90 -8.16 -2.38
N THR A 429 -17.92 -9.03 -2.54
CA THR A 429 -16.69 -8.74 -3.27
C THR A 429 -16.51 -9.60 -4.52
N ASN A 430 -17.43 -10.53 -4.78
CA ASN A 430 -17.40 -11.37 -5.97
C ASN A 430 -17.85 -10.61 -7.22
N GLY A 431 -17.12 -10.78 -8.30
CA GLY A 431 -17.36 -10.11 -9.56
C GLY A 431 -16.11 -9.93 -10.40
N GLU A 432 -16.21 -9.10 -11.43
CA GLU A 432 -15.10 -8.79 -12.32
C GLU A 432 -14.44 -7.46 -11.94
N TYR A 433 -13.11 -7.49 -11.85
CA TYR A 433 -12.24 -6.33 -11.58
C TYR A 433 -11.50 -5.96 -12.86
N GLN A 434 -11.66 -4.73 -13.32
CA GLN A 434 -10.97 -4.14 -14.47
C GLN A 434 -10.25 -2.87 -14.03
N ASN A 435 -8.94 -2.93 -13.94
CA ASN A 435 -8.15 -1.85 -13.36
C ASN A 435 -7.08 -1.37 -14.34
N PHE A 436 -6.83 -0.08 -14.31
CA PHE A 436 -5.76 0.58 -15.03
C PHE A 436 -5.21 1.73 -14.17
N ALA A 437 -3.92 2.04 -14.32
CA ALA A 437 -3.37 3.23 -13.68
C ALA A 437 -2.39 3.97 -14.59
N HIS A 438 -2.43 5.29 -14.51
CA HIS A 438 -1.45 6.19 -15.10
C HIS A 438 -0.51 6.68 -14.00
N LEU A 439 0.78 6.55 -14.23
CA LEU A 439 1.81 7.10 -13.36
C LEU A 439 2.64 8.08 -14.19
N PHE A 440 2.89 9.24 -13.64
CA PHE A 440 3.78 10.21 -14.26
C PHE A 440 4.63 10.87 -13.19
N GLY A 441 5.84 11.18 -13.53
CA GLY A 441 6.76 11.72 -12.56
C GLY A 441 7.72 12.73 -13.15
N PHE A 442 8.21 13.55 -12.26
CA PHE A 442 9.17 14.59 -12.52
C PHE A 442 10.33 14.47 -11.53
N GLY A 443 11.55 14.57 -12.04
CA GLY A 443 12.76 14.48 -11.23
C GLY A 443 13.71 15.65 -11.49
N LEU A 444 14.38 16.09 -10.44
CA LEU A 444 15.44 17.07 -10.44
C LEU A 444 16.68 16.48 -9.77
N ARG A 445 17.79 16.43 -10.48
CA ARG A 445 19.12 16.10 -9.96
C ARG A 445 20.02 17.31 -9.98
N ILE A 446 20.74 17.52 -8.88
CA ILE A 446 21.70 18.63 -8.73
C ILE A 446 23.04 18.04 -8.28
N HIS A 447 24.09 18.34 -9.02
CA HIS A 447 25.47 18.03 -8.65
C HIS A 447 26.06 19.27 -7.97
N LEU A 448 26.34 19.18 -6.67
CA LEU A 448 26.77 20.31 -5.85
C LEU A 448 28.31 20.52 -5.84
N GLY A 449 29.01 19.87 -6.78
CA GLY A 449 30.46 19.94 -6.96
C GLY A 449 31.21 18.74 -6.39
N GLU A 450 32.45 18.57 -6.85
CA GLU A 450 33.41 17.67 -6.23
C GLU A 450 34.05 18.45 -5.06
N PHE A 451 33.91 17.99 -3.85
CA PHE A 451 34.73 18.48 -2.77
C PHE A 451 36.17 17.98 -3.02
N ALA A 452 37.08 18.88 -3.28
CA ALA A 452 38.50 18.56 -3.15
C ALA A 452 38.71 18.08 -1.71
N HIS A 453 39.08 16.82 -1.53
CA HIS A 453 39.37 16.30 -0.20
C HIS A 453 40.60 17.04 0.30
N PRO A 454 40.64 17.57 1.54
CA PRO A 454 41.79 18.30 2.06
C PRO A 454 43.08 17.47 2.09
N PHE A 455 43.01 16.18 1.80
CA PHE A 455 44.15 15.25 1.72
C PHE A 455 44.50 14.80 0.28
N ASP A 456 43.81 15.29 -0.74
CA ASP A 456 44.14 15.04 -2.16
C ASP A 456 45.20 16.08 -2.63
N ARG A 457 46.33 16.18 -1.92
CA ARG A 457 47.54 16.88 -2.36
C ARG A 457 48.64 15.90 -2.69
#